data_07bd3a24049370a375aec44d27c4e15a
#
_entry.id   07bd3a24049370a375aec44d27c4e15a
#
_cell.length_a   1.000
_cell.length_b   1.000
_cell.length_c   1.000
_cell.angle_alpha   90.00
_cell.angle_beta   90.00
_cell.angle_gamma   90.00
#
_symmetry.space_group_name_H-M   'P 1'
#
loop_
_entity.id
_entity.type
_entity.pdbx_description
1 polymer ?
#
loop_
_entity_poly.entity_id
_entity_poly.type
_entity_poly.pdbx_seq_one_letter_code
_entity_poly.pdbx_strand_id
1 'polypeptide(L)'
;MAINVDTVYRTVLLIMNKEQRGYLTPEEFNKIGQQAQLEIFNSYFEELNQQLRTTQNDSEYADRIKNIEHKLELFKMPPTSLTFNAASGASTQFFSPPLDSTLVSSQFITTTTAQVYNLTAHPEQVKDGTLKVFLGASEITSPEDYIISAPGTQIQLTSVPSAGLDLLIQVFDDNFYKLGTVIYNDSVEAEEVSRSYFLKAHASPLTKPTTSFPLYIYQKGRIFIKPTTINSSVSATYIRKPISPKWDFDVDPTTQAYVYAYNKSVNFELDSIEQTALIIRILLYAGIVIKDPQVVQVAAGKIQQEQANEKS
;
A
#
# COMPACT_ATOMS: atom_id res chain seq x y z
N MET A 1 -17.87 2.84 -5.34
CA MET A 1 -18.18 2.95 -3.89
C MET A 1 -17.43 1.83 -3.16
N ALA A 2 -16.89 2.11 -1.96
CA ALA A 2 -16.20 1.10 -1.17
C ALA A 2 -17.15 -0.05 -0.74
N ILE A 3 -16.67 -1.28 -0.74
CA ILE A 3 -17.45 -2.45 -0.31
C ILE A 3 -17.43 -2.50 1.22
N ASN A 4 -18.61 -2.59 1.83
CA ASN A 4 -18.75 -2.61 3.28
C ASN A 4 -18.19 -3.91 3.88
N VAL A 5 -17.24 -3.79 4.80
CA VAL A 5 -16.54 -4.93 5.42
C VAL A 5 -17.48 -5.80 6.28
N ASP A 6 -18.46 -5.21 6.97
CA ASP A 6 -19.43 -5.93 7.80
C ASP A 6 -20.38 -6.79 6.95
N THR A 7 -20.83 -6.23 5.82
CA THR A 7 -21.68 -6.97 4.87
C THR A 7 -20.96 -8.20 4.33
N VAL A 8 -19.70 -8.06 3.95
CA VAL A 8 -18.88 -9.17 3.45
C VAL A 8 -18.67 -10.20 4.54
N TYR A 9 -18.27 -9.78 5.75
CA TYR A 9 -18.02 -10.68 6.87
C TYR A 9 -19.26 -11.51 7.22
N ARG A 10 -20.40 -10.87 7.36
CA ARG A 10 -21.67 -11.57 7.65
C ARG A 10 -22.08 -12.51 6.54
N THR A 11 -21.87 -12.14 5.28
CA THR A 11 -22.19 -13.01 4.13
C THR A 11 -21.30 -14.25 4.13
N VAL A 12 -19.99 -14.10 4.37
CA VAL A 12 -19.04 -15.20 4.47
C VAL A 12 -19.43 -16.13 5.62
N LEU A 13 -19.72 -15.60 6.81
CA LEU A 13 -20.16 -16.40 7.96
C LEU A 13 -21.48 -17.13 7.68
N LEU A 14 -22.44 -16.47 7.01
CA LEU A 14 -23.71 -17.09 6.65
C LEU A 14 -23.51 -18.30 5.73
N ILE A 15 -22.64 -18.19 4.73
CA ILE A 15 -22.34 -19.27 3.79
C ILE A 15 -21.65 -20.41 4.54
N MET A 16 -20.64 -20.11 5.35
CA MET A 16 -19.90 -21.11 6.12
C MET A 16 -20.80 -21.84 7.13
N ASN A 17 -21.66 -21.11 7.85
CA ASN A 17 -22.60 -21.71 8.81
C ASN A 17 -23.62 -22.62 8.15
N LYS A 18 -24.14 -22.28 6.95
CA LYS A 18 -25.06 -23.15 6.20
C LYS A 18 -24.42 -24.48 5.83
N GLU A 19 -23.14 -24.46 5.53
CA GLU A 19 -22.39 -25.65 5.16
C GLU A 19 -21.83 -26.40 6.38
N GLN A 20 -22.10 -25.95 7.60
CA GLN A 20 -21.57 -26.50 8.88
C GLN A 20 -20.02 -26.62 8.88
N ARG A 21 -19.35 -25.66 8.26
CA ARG A 21 -17.92 -25.71 7.91
C ARG A 21 -16.99 -25.06 8.93
N GLY A 22 -17.50 -24.61 10.06
CA GLY A 22 -16.73 -24.01 11.13
C GLY A 22 -16.93 -22.50 11.25
N TYR A 23 -16.14 -21.89 12.11
CA TYR A 23 -16.20 -20.47 12.46
C TYR A 23 -14.92 -19.78 11.96
N LEU A 24 -15.08 -18.61 11.35
CA LEU A 24 -13.99 -17.74 10.95
C LEU A 24 -13.88 -16.61 11.96
N THR A 25 -12.73 -16.51 12.61
CA THR A 25 -12.48 -15.42 13.57
C THR A 25 -12.31 -14.08 12.85
N PRO A 26 -12.60 -12.95 13.51
CA PRO A 26 -12.40 -11.63 12.92
C PRO A 26 -10.95 -11.38 12.45
N GLU A 27 -9.97 -11.87 13.19
CA GLU A 27 -8.56 -11.71 12.83
C GLU A 27 -8.19 -12.51 11.57
N GLU A 28 -8.65 -13.76 11.47
CA GLU A 28 -8.47 -14.57 10.27
C GLU A 28 -9.15 -13.94 9.08
N PHE A 29 -10.41 -13.44 9.25
CA PHE A 29 -11.11 -12.74 8.21
C PHE A 29 -10.34 -11.51 7.70
N ASN A 30 -9.80 -10.70 8.59
CA ASN A 30 -9.03 -9.51 8.22
C ASN A 30 -7.80 -9.87 7.37
N LYS A 31 -7.04 -10.90 7.78
CA LYS A 31 -5.87 -11.38 7.02
C LYS A 31 -6.24 -11.93 5.64
N ILE A 32 -7.27 -12.76 5.60
CA ILE A 32 -7.76 -13.35 4.34
C ILE A 32 -8.38 -12.26 3.44
N GLY A 33 -9.15 -11.35 4.02
CA GLY A 33 -9.76 -10.24 3.29
C GLY A 33 -8.72 -9.32 2.65
N GLN A 34 -7.64 -9.01 3.37
CA GLN A 34 -6.52 -8.25 2.83
C GLN A 34 -5.88 -8.96 1.64
N GLN A 35 -5.62 -10.26 1.76
CA GLN A 35 -5.01 -11.04 0.68
C GLN A 35 -5.92 -11.11 -0.55
N ALA A 36 -7.23 -11.34 -0.35
CA ALA A 36 -8.20 -11.38 -1.44
C ALA A 36 -8.31 -10.03 -2.17
N GLN A 37 -8.29 -8.91 -1.42
CA GLN A 37 -8.28 -7.57 -2.00
C GLN A 37 -7.01 -7.31 -2.84
N LEU A 38 -5.83 -7.70 -2.34
CA LEU A 38 -4.58 -7.53 -3.07
C LEU A 38 -4.54 -8.38 -4.35
N GLU A 39 -5.11 -9.57 -4.35
CA GLU A 39 -5.22 -10.39 -5.57
C GLU A 39 -6.10 -9.73 -6.63
N ILE A 40 -7.27 -9.20 -6.24
CA ILE A 40 -8.14 -8.47 -7.16
C ILE A 40 -7.43 -7.23 -7.70
N PHE A 41 -6.74 -6.48 -6.84
CA PHE A 41 -5.95 -5.33 -7.27
C PHE A 41 -4.86 -5.72 -8.28
N ASN A 42 -4.13 -6.81 -8.05
CA ASN A 42 -3.10 -7.29 -8.98
C ASN A 42 -3.71 -7.78 -10.31
N SER A 43 -4.89 -8.41 -10.29
CA SER A 43 -5.55 -8.87 -11.52
C SER A 43 -5.86 -7.73 -12.48
N TYR A 44 -6.18 -6.52 -12.01
CA TYR A 44 -6.41 -5.36 -12.88
C TYR A 44 -5.20 -5.02 -13.76
N PHE A 45 -3.97 -5.18 -13.24
CA PHE A 45 -2.77 -4.94 -14.05
C PHE A 45 -2.50 -6.05 -15.05
N GLU A 46 -2.83 -7.28 -14.69
CA GLU A 46 -2.71 -8.42 -15.60
C GLU A 46 -3.70 -8.30 -16.75
N GLU A 47 -4.96 -7.98 -16.47
CA GLU A 47 -6.01 -7.72 -17.45
C GLU A 47 -5.64 -6.57 -18.38
N LEU A 48 -5.17 -5.42 -17.82
CA LEU A 48 -4.71 -4.29 -18.63
C LEU A 48 -3.58 -4.69 -19.59
N ASN A 49 -2.59 -5.42 -19.09
CA ASN A 49 -1.48 -5.90 -19.91
C ASN A 49 -1.93 -6.88 -21.01
N GLN A 50 -2.91 -7.74 -20.72
CA GLN A 50 -3.48 -8.66 -21.70
C GLN A 50 -4.25 -7.89 -22.79
N GLN A 51 -5.10 -6.97 -22.40
CA GLN A 51 -5.86 -6.15 -23.35
C GLN A 51 -4.95 -5.32 -24.24
N LEU A 52 -3.88 -4.72 -23.73
CA LEU A 52 -2.90 -3.97 -24.52
C LEU A 52 -2.12 -4.83 -25.54
N ARG A 53 -2.06 -6.14 -25.34
CA ARG A 53 -1.40 -7.08 -26.26
C ARG A 53 -2.35 -7.65 -27.33
N THR A 54 -3.66 -7.56 -27.09
CA THR A 54 -4.65 -8.07 -28.03
C THR A 54 -4.77 -7.13 -29.23
N THR A 55 -4.92 -7.68 -30.44
CA THR A 55 -5.07 -6.88 -31.65
C THR A 55 -6.35 -6.07 -31.62
N GLN A 56 -6.23 -4.76 -31.85
CA GLN A 56 -7.32 -3.76 -31.76
C GLN A 56 -8.31 -3.88 -32.93
N ASN A 57 -8.94 -5.01 -33.11
CA ASN A 57 -9.85 -5.24 -34.24
C ASN A 57 -11.33 -5.07 -33.89
N ASP A 58 -11.67 -4.75 -32.64
CA ASP A 58 -13.05 -4.68 -32.17
C ASP A 58 -13.40 -3.33 -31.55
N SER A 59 -14.60 -2.83 -31.81
CA SER A 59 -15.12 -1.59 -31.21
C SER A 59 -15.32 -1.68 -29.70
N GLU A 60 -15.50 -2.88 -29.15
CA GLU A 60 -15.63 -3.13 -27.71
C GLU A 60 -14.30 -3.03 -26.95
N TYR A 61 -13.17 -3.09 -27.65
CA TYR A 61 -11.84 -2.99 -27.05
C TYR A 61 -11.63 -1.71 -26.24
N ALA A 62 -12.05 -0.56 -26.80
CA ALA A 62 -11.92 0.74 -26.12
C ALA A 62 -12.73 0.81 -24.83
N ASP A 63 -13.88 0.15 -24.78
CA ASP A 63 -14.76 0.16 -23.61
C ASP A 63 -14.23 -0.77 -22.52
N ARG A 64 -13.63 -1.90 -22.88
CA ARG A 64 -12.95 -2.80 -21.92
C ARG A 64 -11.77 -2.12 -21.23
N ILE A 65 -10.91 -1.44 -21.99
CA ILE A 65 -9.79 -0.67 -21.43
C ILE A 65 -10.29 0.42 -20.50
N LYS A 66 -11.29 1.20 -20.89
CA LYS A 66 -11.87 2.25 -20.06
C LYS A 66 -12.44 1.72 -18.76
N ASN A 67 -13.07 0.55 -18.78
CA ASN A 67 -13.59 -0.09 -17.57
C ASN A 67 -12.46 -0.47 -16.60
N ILE A 68 -11.37 -1.04 -17.11
CA ILE A 68 -10.19 -1.37 -16.28
C ILE A 68 -9.52 -0.09 -15.76
N GLU A 69 -9.38 0.93 -16.62
CA GLU A 69 -8.83 2.22 -16.20
C GLU A 69 -9.67 2.88 -15.11
N HIS A 70 -11.02 2.79 -15.21
CA HIS A 70 -11.93 3.30 -14.20
C HIS A 70 -11.76 2.56 -12.84
N LYS A 71 -11.58 1.23 -12.86
CA LYS A 71 -11.26 0.45 -11.66
C LYS A 71 -9.92 0.88 -11.04
N LEU A 72 -8.92 1.15 -11.87
CA LEU A 72 -7.60 1.61 -11.43
C LEU A 72 -7.58 3.07 -10.98
N GLU A 73 -8.53 3.89 -11.42
CA GLU A 73 -8.61 5.32 -11.06
C GLU A 73 -8.73 5.54 -9.55
N LEU A 74 -9.38 4.61 -8.84
CA LEU A 74 -9.48 4.63 -7.37
C LEU A 74 -8.10 4.62 -6.68
N PHE A 75 -7.09 4.09 -7.34
CA PHE A 75 -5.73 3.92 -6.82
C PHE A 75 -4.71 4.88 -7.43
N LYS A 76 -5.10 5.63 -8.47
CA LYS A 76 -4.26 6.67 -9.07
C LYS A 76 -4.30 7.93 -8.23
N MET A 77 -3.14 8.30 -7.71
CA MET A 77 -3.00 9.50 -6.89
C MET A 77 -2.57 10.69 -7.75
N PRO A 78 -3.10 11.90 -7.45
CA PRO A 78 -2.73 13.12 -8.16
C PRO A 78 -1.24 13.45 -7.96
N PRO A 79 -0.67 14.37 -8.76
CA PRO A 79 0.71 14.78 -8.61
C PRO A 79 1.00 15.26 -7.19
N THR A 80 1.94 14.60 -6.53
CA THR A 80 2.39 14.91 -5.17
C THR A 80 3.84 15.33 -5.20
N SER A 81 4.20 16.36 -4.46
CA SER A 81 5.57 16.88 -4.39
C SER A 81 6.54 15.85 -3.84
N LEU A 82 7.68 15.70 -4.50
CA LEU A 82 8.75 14.79 -4.10
C LEU A 82 9.71 15.47 -3.13
N THR A 83 10.22 14.72 -2.17
CA THR A 83 11.21 15.20 -1.23
C THR A 83 12.61 15.15 -1.86
N PHE A 84 13.29 16.29 -1.94
CA PHE A 84 14.66 16.39 -2.43
C PHE A 84 15.66 15.99 -1.36
N ASN A 85 16.60 15.11 -1.72
CA ASN A 85 17.73 14.72 -0.90
C ASN A 85 19.03 15.19 -1.57
N ALA A 86 19.72 16.10 -0.93
CA ALA A 86 20.98 16.66 -1.44
C ALA A 86 22.07 15.60 -1.48
N ALA A 87 23.06 15.79 -2.35
CA ALA A 87 24.25 14.95 -2.38
C ALA A 87 25.02 15.07 -1.05
N SER A 88 25.37 13.94 -0.45
CA SER A 88 26.18 13.88 0.76
C SER A 88 27.23 12.76 0.62
N GLY A 89 28.49 13.12 0.81
CA GLY A 89 29.62 12.18 0.65
C GLY A 89 29.66 11.53 -0.74
N ALA A 90 29.59 10.20 -0.81
CA ALA A 90 29.57 9.44 -2.06
C ALA A 90 28.17 9.32 -2.70
N SER A 91 27.13 9.82 -2.04
CA SER A 91 25.75 9.74 -2.52
C SER A 91 25.45 10.87 -3.50
N THR A 92 24.85 10.53 -4.65
CA THR A 92 24.34 11.52 -5.61
C THR A 92 22.98 12.02 -5.14
N GLN A 93 22.63 13.28 -5.51
CA GLN A 93 21.30 13.83 -5.22
C GLN A 93 20.18 12.96 -5.83
N PHE A 94 19.07 12.86 -5.13
CA PHE A 94 17.90 12.10 -5.56
C PHE A 94 16.60 12.68 -4.96
N PHE A 95 15.47 12.29 -5.53
CA PHE A 95 14.17 12.54 -4.95
C PHE A 95 13.61 11.24 -4.38
N SER A 96 13.02 11.33 -3.20
CA SER A 96 12.26 10.23 -2.63
C SER A 96 10.86 10.18 -3.25
N PRO A 97 10.31 9.00 -3.56
CA PRO A 97 8.91 8.87 -3.98
C PRO A 97 7.98 9.42 -2.89
N PRO A 98 6.74 9.79 -3.26
CA PRO A 98 5.77 10.24 -2.28
C PRO A 98 5.49 9.10 -1.29
N LEU A 99 5.49 9.44 -0.01
CA LEU A 99 5.04 8.54 1.06
C LEU A 99 3.52 8.64 1.11
N ASP A 100 2.84 7.63 0.61
CA ASP A 100 1.41 7.43 0.88
C ASP A 100 1.28 6.51 2.08
N SER A 101 1.24 7.12 3.26
CA SER A 101 1.27 6.38 4.52
C SER A 101 -0.08 6.48 5.23
N THR A 102 -0.74 5.35 5.43
CA THR A 102 -1.87 5.24 6.36
C THR A 102 -1.37 4.90 7.75
N LEU A 103 -1.88 5.64 8.75
CA LEU A 103 -1.60 5.34 10.14
C LEU A 103 -2.21 3.98 10.51
N VAL A 104 -1.36 3.00 10.80
CA VAL A 104 -1.79 1.65 11.19
C VAL A 104 -1.99 1.55 12.68
N SER A 105 -1.07 2.10 13.47
CA SER A 105 -1.16 2.10 14.92
C SER A 105 -0.46 3.31 15.53
N SER A 106 -0.95 3.74 16.68
CA SER A 106 -0.31 4.75 17.51
C SER A 106 -0.18 4.25 18.93
N GLN A 107 0.96 4.47 19.55
CA GLN A 107 1.25 4.10 20.93
C GLN A 107 1.73 5.32 21.68
N PHE A 108 1.10 5.60 22.82
CA PHE A 108 1.54 6.62 23.76
C PHE A 108 2.24 5.95 24.93
N ILE A 109 3.41 6.43 25.28
CA ILE A 109 4.18 5.97 26.42
C ILE A 109 4.65 7.22 27.17
N THR A 110 4.30 7.34 28.44
CA THR A 110 4.90 8.37 29.28
C THR A 110 6.33 7.98 29.60
N THR A 111 7.29 8.83 29.21
CA THR A 111 8.70 8.53 29.37
C THR A 111 9.11 8.51 30.84
N THR A 112 9.97 7.56 31.16
CA THR A 112 10.73 7.49 32.41
C THR A 112 12.20 7.77 32.11
N THR A 113 13.09 7.54 33.04
CA THR A 113 14.54 7.56 32.80
C THR A 113 15.03 6.36 31.97
N ALA A 114 14.15 5.47 31.52
CA ALA A 114 14.50 4.35 30.65
C ALA A 114 14.78 4.83 29.22
N GLN A 115 15.68 4.16 28.53
CA GLN A 115 16.00 4.41 27.13
C GLN A 115 15.33 3.41 26.19
N VAL A 116 14.85 2.28 26.69
CA VAL A 116 14.28 1.21 25.87
C VAL A 116 12.78 1.10 26.15
N TYR A 117 11.98 1.16 25.09
CA TYR A 117 10.52 1.06 25.15
C TYR A 117 10.02 -0.05 24.21
N ASN A 118 9.10 -0.87 24.68
CA ASN A 118 8.52 -1.95 23.90
C ASN A 118 7.48 -1.39 22.92
N LEU A 119 7.54 -1.86 21.68
CA LEU A 119 6.53 -1.59 20.66
C LEU A 119 5.40 -2.61 20.78
N THR A 120 4.17 -2.15 20.87
CA THR A 120 2.97 -3.00 20.83
C THR A 120 2.50 -3.27 19.40
N ALA A 121 3.01 -2.51 18.42
CA ALA A 121 2.79 -2.79 17.01
C ALA A 121 3.53 -4.08 16.61
N HIS A 122 2.92 -4.84 15.68
CA HIS A 122 3.55 -6.05 15.16
C HIS A 122 4.92 -5.73 14.55
N PRO A 123 5.98 -6.45 14.95
CA PRO A 123 7.34 -6.20 14.48
C PRO A 123 7.50 -6.31 12.96
N GLU A 124 6.62 -7.05 12.30
CA GLU A 124 6.57 -7.21 10.84
C GLU A 124 6.16 -5.93 10.11
N GLN A 125 5.49 -5.00 10.78
CA GLN A 125 5.01 -3.74 10.22
C GLN A 125 5.99 -2.58 10.43
N VAL A 126 6.92 -2.73 11.36
CA VAL A 126 7.92 -1.69 11.66
C VAL A 126 9.10 -1.83 10.71
N LYS A 127 8.97 -1.22 9.53
CA LYS A 127 10.09 -1.05 8.60
C LYS A 127 10.67 0.34 8.77
N ASP A 128 11.98 0.45 8.57
CA ASP A 128 12.66 1.74 8.52
C ASP A 128 11.98 2.65 7.50
N GLY A 129 11.58 3.85 7.89
CA GLY A 129 10.83 4.80 7.07
C GLY A 129 9.29 4.76 7.22
N THR A 130 8.73 3.73 7.89
CA THR A 130 7.28 3.67 8.17
C THR A 130 6.94 4.07 9.61
N LEU A 131 7.95 4.40 10.41
CA LEU A 131 7.81 4.79 11.80
C LEU A 131 8.04 6.29 11.94
N LYS A 132 7.12 6.97 12.64
CA LYS A 132 7.32 8.32 13.13
C LYS A 132 7.29 8.32 14.64
N VAL A 133 8.28 8.93 15.24
CA VAL A 133 8.44 9.00 16.70
C VAL A 133 8.48 10.46 17.11
N PHE A 134 7.66 10.81 18.09
CA PHE A 134 7.62 12.15 18.65
C PHE A 134 7.95 12.08 20.14
N LEU A 135 8.82 12.96 20.59
CA LEU A 135 9.10 13.15 22.00
C LEU A 135 8.54 14.51 22.42
N GLY A 136 7.43 14.49 23.17
CA GLY A 136 6.64 15.70 23.39
C GLY A 136 6.05 16.23 22.07
N ALA A 137 6.38 17.48 21.72
CA ALA A 137 5.92 18.11 20.49
C ALA A 137 6.92 17.98 19.30
N SER A 138 8.08 17.37 19.50
CA SER A 138 9.16 17.29 18.50
C SER A 138 9.23 15.90 17.87
N GLU A 139 9.24 15.85 16.54
CA GLU A 139 9.55 14.61 15.79
C GLU A 139 11.05 14.34 15.93
N ILE A 140 11.39 13.09 16.28
CA ILE A 140 12.76 12.60 16.40
C ILE A 140 13.07 11.61 15.29
N THR A 141 14.30 11.57 14.82
CA THR A 141 14.70 10.81 13.63
C THR A 141 15.69 9.67 13.92
N SER A 142 15.55 8.56 13.19
CA SER A 142 16.50 7.46 13.22
C SER A 142 17.63 7.72 12.19
N PRO A 143 18.90 7.34 12.45
CA PRO A 143 19.40 6.70 13.69
C PRO A 143 20.00 7.69 14.72
N GLU A 144 19.83 9.00 14.52
CA GLU A 144 20.47 10.03 15.35
C GLU A 144 19.87 10.07 16.76
N ASP A 145 18.54 10.01 16.86
CA ASP A 145 17.83 10.17 18.12
C ASP A 145 17.34 8.83 18.69
N TYR A 146 17.09 7.83 17.85
CA TYR A 146 16.67 6.49 18.30
C TYR A 146 17.13 5.39 17.35
N ILE A 147 17.14 4.16 17.85
CA ILE A 147 17.44 2.94 17.09
C ILE A 147 16.32 1.93 17.32
N ILE A 148 15.92 1.24 16.26
CA ILE A 148 14.96 0.14 16.34
C ILE A 148 15.75 -1.16 16.50
N SER A 149 15.46 -1.91 17.57
CA SER A 149 16.11 -3.23 17.78
C SER A 149 15.59 -4.25 16.77
N ALA A 150 16.48 -5.12 16.28
CA ALA A 150 16.04 -6.32 15.56
C ALA A 150 15.42 -7.32 16.57
N PRO A 151 14.19 -7.82 16.37
CA PRO A 151 13.35 -7.86 15.19
C PRO A 151 12.31 -6.72 15.06
N GLY A 152 12.54 -5.54 15.57
CA GLY A 152 11.59 -4.41 15.47
C GLY A 152 10.59 -4.30 16.62
N THR A 153 10.88 -4.95 17.75
CA THR A 153 9.99 -5.01 18.92
C THR A 153 10.23 -3.91 19.93
N GLN A 154 11.34 -3.18 19.83
CA GLN A 154 11.74 -2.17 20.80
C GLN A 154 12.33 -0.94 20.10
N ILE A 155 12.06 0.22 20.66
CA ILE A 155 12.76 1.47 20.34
C ILE A 155 13.75 1.75 21.48
N GLN A 156 15.00 2.02 21.12
CA GLN A 156 16.02 2.52 22.03
C GLN A 156 16.35 3.97 21.69
N LEU A 157 16.10 4.88 22.63
CA LEU A 157 16.48 6.28 22.50
C LEU A 157 17.99 6.44 22.70
N THR A 158 18.61 7.26 21.88
CA THR A 158 20.06 7.53 21.94
C THR A 158 20.42 8.36 23.19
N SER A 159 19.50 9.23 23.62
CA SER A 159 19.64 10.01 24.85
C SER A 159 18.59 9.66 25.89
N VAL A 160 18.89 9.86 27.16
CA VAL A 160 17.92 9.67 28.25
C VAL A 160 16.87 10.79 28.16
N PRO A 161 15.59 10.47 27.96
CA PRO A 161 14.55 11.48 27.91
C PRO A 161 14.28 12.08 29.30
N SER A 162 13.77 13.31 29.33
CA SER A 162 13.26 13.87 30.57
C SER A 162 12.01 13.09 31.01
N ALA A 163 11.97 12.72 32.28
CA ALA A 163 10.82 12.00 32.82
C ALA A 163 9.53 12.83 32.71
N GLY A 164 8.44 12.20 32.30
CA GLY A 164 7.12 12.83 32.16
C GLY A 164 6.83 13.48 30.82
N LEU A 165 7.73 13.33 29.82
CA LEU A 165 7.38 13.65 28.43
C LEU A 165 6.58 12.49 27.82
N ASP A 166 5.71 12.79 26.90
CA ASP A 166 4.98 11.77 26.15
C ASP A 166 5.79 11.34 24.93
N LEU A 167 6.04 10.04 24.81
CA LEU A 167 6.60 9.40 23.62
C LEU A 167 5.44 8.87 22.78
N LEU A 168 5.20 9.50 21.64
CA LEU A 168 4.20 9.06 20.67
C LEU A 168 4.91 8.32 19.55
N ILE A 169 4.57 7.07 19.37
CA ILE A 169 5.08 6.20 18.32
C ILE A 169 3.94 5.93 17.35
N GLN A 170 4.12 6.31 16.09
CA GLN A 170 3.15 6.08 15.03
C GLN A 170 3.77 5.18 13.97
N VAL A 171 3.08 4.09 13.66
CA VAL A 171 3.45 3.16 12.60
C VAL A 171 2.55 3.40 11.40
N PHE A 172 3.15 3.57 10.25
CA PHE A 172 2.46 3.80 8.99
C PHE A 172 2.69 2.63 8.03
N ASP A 173 1.68 2.30 7.24
CA ASP A 173 1.83 1.37 6.12
C ASP A 173 2.21 2.16 4.86
N ASP A 174 3.23 1.70 4.14
CA ASP A 174 3.62 2.30 2.86
C ASP A 174 2.75 1.72 1.74
N ASN A 175 1.79 2.51 1.31
CA ASN A 175 0.86 2.14 0.25
C ASN A 175 1.38 2.45 -1.15
N PHE A 176 2.57 3.03 -1.29
CA PHE A 176 3.17 3.26 -2.60
C PHE A 176 3.36 1.93 -3.34
N TYR A 177 2.83 1.84 -4.56
CA TYR A 177 2.95 0.66 -5.41
C TYR A 177 3.81 0.90 -6.63
N LYS A 178 3.45 1.88 -7.46
CA LYS A 178 4.13 2.14 -8.72
C LYS A 178 4.20 3.63 -9.01
N LEU A 179 5.39 4.10 -9.43
CA LEU A 179 5.57 5.46 -9.91
C LEU A 179 4.86 5.62 -11.26
N GLY A 180 4.15 6.73 -11.41
CA GLY A 180 3.56 7.16 -12.68
C GLY A 180 4.44 8.20 -13.36
N THR A 181 3.85 9.33 -13.76
CA THR A 181 4.54 10.41 -14.45
C THR A 181 5.26 11.32 -13.47
N VAL A 182 6.51 11.67 -13.76
CA VAL A 182 7.28 12.67 -13.01
C VAL A 182 7.18 14.00 -13.73
N ILE A 183 6.82 15.05 -13.00
CA ILE A 183 6.53 16.38 -13.55
C ILE A 183 7.42 17.41 -12.86
N TYR A 184 8.02 18.29 -13.65
CA TYR A 184 8.80 19.42 -13.18
C TYR A 184 8.04 20.73 -13.41
N ASN A 185 7.98 21.61 -12.41
CA ASN A 185 7.27 22.91 -12.44
C ASN A 185 5.80 22.78 -12.93
N ASP A 186 5.10 21.70 -12.58
CA ASP A 186 3.71 21.42 -12.92
C ASP A 186 3.36 21.49 -14.44
N SER A 187 4.37 21.53 -15.30
CA SER A 187 4.19 21.72 -16.76
C SER A 187 5.09 20.84 -17.63
N VAL A 188 6.22 20.41 -17.13
CA VAL A 188 7.22 19.67 -17.93
C VAL A 188 7.30 18.23 -17.45
N GLU A 189 6.94 17.30 -18.31
CA GLU A 189 7.10 15.87 -18.05
C GLU A 189 8.58 15.48 -18.17
N ALA A 190 9.08 14.75 -17.17
CA ALA A 190 10.40 14.12 -17.24
C ALA A 190 10.27 12.75 -17.90
N GLU A 191 11.17 12.44 -18.84
CA GLU A 191 11.18 11.16 -19.54
C GLU A 191 11.90 10.07 -18.73
N GLU A 192 11.25 8.92 -18.53
CA GLU A 192 11.89 7.75 -17.94
C GLU A 192 12.82 7.08 -18.95
N VAL A 193 14.07 6.90 -18.57
CA VAL A 193 15.06 6.32 -19.46
C VAL A 193 15.84 5.18 -18.80
N SER A 194 16.41 4.30 -19.63
CA SER A 194 17.31 3.27 -19.13
C SER A 194 18.60 3.89 -18.53
N ARG A 195 19.18 3.22 -17.55
CA ARG A 195 20.45 3.68 -16.92
C ARG A 195 21.56 3.90 -17.96
N SER A 196 21.64 3.05 -18.96
CA SER A 196 22.65 3.18 -20.04
C SER A 196 22.45 4.48 -20.83
N TYR A 197 21.20 4.79 -21.20
CA TYR A 197 20.88 6.03 -21.91
C TYR A 197 21.10 7.26 -21.03
N PHE A 198 20.70 7.22 -19.77
CA PHE A 198 20.88 8.29 -18.81
C PHE A 198 22.35 8.73 -18.66
N LEU A 199 23.29 7.78 -18.71
CA LEU A 199 24.72 8.07 -18.67
C LEU A 199 25.21 8.64 -20.01
N LYS A 200 24.81 8.05 -21.13
CA LYS A 200 25.23 8.46 -22.48
C LYS A 200 24.68 9.83 -22.89
N ALA A 201 23.39 10.09 -22.60
CA ALA A 201 22.74 11.35 -22.90
C ALA A 201 23.46 12.54 -22.25
N HIS A 202 24.00 12.36 -21.05
CA HIS A 202 24.76 13.42 -20.37
C HIS A 202 26.12 13.75 -21.02
N ALA A 203 26.72 12.78 -21.68
CA ALA A 203 28.02 12.95 -22.32
C ALA A 203 27.95 13.65 -23.69
N SER A 204 26.79 13.63 -24.35
CA SER A 204 26.60 14.21 -25.69
C SER A 204 26.04 15.63 -25.59
N PRO A 205 26.65 16.63 -26.25
CA PRO A 205 26.12 18.00 -26.27
C PRO A 205 24.71 18.11 -26.88
N LEU A 206 24.37 17.23 -27.84
CA LEU A 206 23.10 17.29 -28.57
C LEU A 206 21.94 16.66 -27.77
N THR A 207 22.22 15.62 -27.01
CA THR A 207 21.20 14.87 -26.24
C THR A 207 21.23 15.19 -24.75
N LYS A 208 22.02 16.18 -24.35
CA LYS A 208 22.16 16.58 -22.95
C LYS A 208 20.82 17.04 -22.39
N PRO A 209 20.34 16.46 -21.27
CA PRO A 209 19.11 16.88 -20.66
C PRO A 209 19.13 18.32 -20.21
N THR A 210 18.03 19.01 -20.43
CA THR A 210 17.80 20.40 -20.05
C THR A 210 16.61 20.48 -19.09
N THR A 211 16.37 21.65 -18.50
CA THR A 211 15.20 21.88 -17.66
C THR A 211 13.87 21.79 -18.41
N SER A 212 13.89 22.00 -19.75
CA SER A 212 12.72 21.83 -20.63
C SER A 212 12.52 20.38 -21.09
N PHE A 213 13.56 19.55 -21.01
CA PHE A 213 13.54 18.12 -21.36
C PHE A 213 14.34 17.34 -20.33
N PRO A 214 13.81 17.21 -19.10
CA PRO A 214 14.48 16.48 -18.04
C PRO A 214 14.35 14.96 -18.27
N LEU A 215 15.40 14.23 -17.87
CA LEU A 215 15.41 12.78 -17.89
C LEU A 215 15.47 12.25 -16.46
N TYR A 216 14.80 11.15 -16.19
CA TYR A 216 14.91 10.48 -14.90
C TYR A 216 15.11 8.97 -15.01
N ILE A 217 15.64 8.40 -13.94
CA ILE A 217 15.68 6.97 -13.71
C ILE A 217 15.13 6.67 -12.31
N TYR A 218 14.38 5.60 -12.18
CA TYR A 218 13.88 5.11 -10.90
C TYR A 218 14.64 3.83 -10.48
N GLN A 219 15.37 3.88 -9.37
CA GLN A 219 16.16 2.76 -8.88
C GLN A 219 16.17 2.69 -7.36
N LYS A 220 15.89 1.51 -6.79
CA LYS A 220 15.90 1.24 -5.34
C LYS A 220 15.08 2.26 -4.52
N GLY A 221 13.89 2.62 -4.99
CA GLY A 221 13.06 3.59 -4.29
C GLY A 221 13.58 5.03 -4.35
N ARG A 222 14.45 5.36 -5.31
CA ARG A 222 15.01 6.70 -5.49
C ARG A 222 14.85 7.15 -6.94
N ILE A 223 14.50 8.39 -7.13
CA ILE A 223 14.33 9.05 -8.43
C ILE A 223 15.53 9.95 -8.67
N PHE A 224 16.34 9.64 -9.67
CA PHE A 224 17.48 10.46 -10.07
C PHE A 224 17.11 11.25 -11.30
N ILE A 225 17.17 12.59 -11.21
CA ILE A 225 16.78 13.50 -12.30
C ILE A 225 18.01 14.22 -12.84
N LYS A 226 18.02 14.44 -14.14
CA LYS A 226 18.97 15.34 -14.81
C LYS A 226 18.22 16.36 -15.67
N PRO A 227 18.71 17.60 -15.74
CA PRO A 227 19.97 18.12 -15.17
C PRO A 227 19.96 18.21 -13.64
N THR A 228 21.12 18.15 -13.02
CA THR A 228 21.31 18.23 -11.56
C THR A 228 20.96 19.60 -10.97
N THR A 229 20.66 20.58 -11.80
CA THR A 229 20.13 21.90 -11.39
C THR A 229 18.68 21.82 -10.89
N ILE A 230 17.97 20.74 -11.22
CA ILE A 230 16.62 20.48 -10.70
C ILE A 230 16.75 19.91 -9.29
N ASN A 231 16.40 20.73 -8.29
CA ASN A 231 16.48 20.39 -6.87
C ASN A 231 15.19 20.71 -6.10
N SER A 232 14.17 21.22 -6.80
CA SER A 232 12.87 21.59 -6.22
C SER A 232 11.79 21.51 -7.28
N SER A 233 10.52 21.69 -6.88
CA SER A 233 9.36 21.78 -7.76
C SER A 233 9.18 20.53 -8.65
N VAL A 234 9.48 19.36 -8.11
CA VAL A 234 9.25 18.08 -8.76
C VAL A 234 8.08 17.38 -8.07
N SER A 235 7.10 17.00 -8.84
CA SER A 235 5.95 16.23 -8.41
C SER A 235 5.86 14.92 -9.21
N ALA A 236 5.18 13.94 -8.66
CA ALA A 236 4.92 12.69 -9.38
C ALA A 236 3.51 12.19 -9.12
N THR A 237 2.90 11.63 -10.15
CA THR A 237 1.73 10.79 -10.00
C THR A 237 2.18 9.38 -9.61
N TYR A 238 1.33 8.66 -8.90
CA TYR A 238 1.65 7.28 -8.52
C TYR A 238 0.38 6.47 -8.32
N ILE A 239 0.56 5.16 -8.29
CA ILE A 239 -0.48 4.22 -7.96
C ILE A 239 -0.18 3.73 -6.54
N ARG A 240 -1.20 3.75 -5.68
CA ARG A 240 -1.11 3.20 -4.33
C ARG A 240 -1.73 1.81 -4.26
N LYS A 241 -1.31 1.02 -3.29
CA LYS A 241 -2.01 -0.20 -2.89
C LYS A 241 -3.32 0.16 -2.19
N PRO A 242 -4.34 -0.71 -2.24
CA PRO A 242 -5.52 -0.54 -1.42
C PRO A 242 -5.17 -0.61 0.07
N ILE A 243 -5.85 0.18 0.88
CA ILE A 243 -5.71 0.15 2.33
C ILE A 243 -6.19 -1.21 2.85
N SER A 244 -5.48 -1.75 3.84
CA SER A 244 -5.84 -3.03 4.44
C SER A 244 -7.23 -2.96 5.09
N PRO A 245 -8.19 -3.79 4.67
CA PRO A 245 -9.52 -3.82 5.25
C PRO A 245 -9.45 -4.35 6.68
N LYS A 246 -10.27 -3.80 7.55
CA LYS A 246 -10.33 -4.23 8.94
C LYS A 246 -11.78 -4.29 9.41
N TRP A 247 -12.24 -5.45 9.79
CA TRP A 247 -13.44 -5.62 10.57
C TRP A 247 -13.05 -5.58 12.05
N ASP A 248 -13.45 -4.54 12.76
CA ASP A 248 -13.18 -4.35 14.18
C ASP A 248 -14.47 -4.48 15.00
N PHE A 249 -14.32 -4.82 16.27
CA PHE A 249 -15.43 -5.10 17.15
C PHE A 249 -15.22 -4.58 18.57
N ASP A 250 -16.30 -4.31 19.24
CA ASP A 250 -16.35 -4.12 20.67
C ASP A 250 -16.99 -5.36 21.32
N VAL A 251 -16.58 -5.70 22.52
CA VAL A 251 -17.15 -6.84 23.25
C VAL A 251 -18.28 -6.30 24.13
N ASP A 252 -19.50 -6.79 23.92
CA ASP A 252 -20.63 -6.47 24.78
C ASP A 252 -20.36 -6.99 26.21
N PRO A 253 -20.35 -6.12 27.21
CA PRO A 253 -20.02 -6.52 28.58
C PRO A 253 -21.05 -7.48 29.20
N THR A 254 -22.27 -7.55 28.65
CA THR A 254 -23.35 -8.38 29.17
C THR A 254 -23.38 -9.76 28.52
N THR A 255 -23.28 -9.79 27.18
CA THR A 255 -23.43 -11.02 26.40
C THR A 255 -22.11 -11.63 25.97
N GLN A 256 -21.00 -10.88 26.14
CA GLN A 256 -19.66 -11.21 25.65
C GLN A 256 -19.61 -11.46 24.11
N ALA A 257 -20.61 -10.99 23.39
CA ALA A 257 -20.68 -11.09 21.95
C ALA A 257 -19.84 -10.00 21.27
N TYR A 258 -19.27 -10.35 20.12
CA TYR A 258 -18.58 -9.39 19.26
C TYR A 258 -19.60 -8.53 18.53
N VAL A 259 -19.57 -7.23 18.80
CA VAL A 259 -20.43 -6.22 18.15
C VAL A 259 -19.59 -5.37 17.21
N TYR A 260 -20.03 -5.27 15.96
CA TYR A 260 -19.32 -4.50 14.95
C TYR A 260 -19.08 -3.04 15.37
N ALA A 261 -17.82 -2.61 15.33
CA ALA A 261 -17.40 -1.25 15.66
C ALA A 261 -17.13 -0.45 14.38
N TYR A 262 -18.14 0.27 13.89
CA TYR A 262 -18.06 1.04 12.65
C TYR A 262 -16.89 2.05 12.64
N ASN A 263 -16.66 2.74 13.76
CA ASN A 263 -15.63 3.80 13.85
C ASN A 263 -14.18 3.26 13.85
N LYS A 264 -14.00 1.97 14.09
CA LYS A 264 -12.69 1.31 14.15
C LYS A 264 -12.43 0.43 12.93
N SER A 265 -13.46 0.22 12.12
CA SER A 265 -13.42 -0.68 10.96
C SER A 265 -13.04 0.07 9.70
N VAL A 266 -12.34 -0.62 8.78
CA VAL A 266 -11.93 -0.10 7.47
C VAL A 266 -12.58 -0.95 6.38
N ASN A 267 -13.28 -0.31 5.46
CA ASN A 267 -13.96 -0.97 4.34
C ASN A 267 -12.95 -1.39 3.25
N PHE A 268 -13.37 -2.33 2.39
CA PHE A 268 -12.60 -2.70 1.21
C PHE A 268 -12.62 -1.56 0.19
N GLU A 269 -11.48 -1.25 -0.37
CA GLU A 269 -11.30 -0.24 -1.42
C GLU A 269 -11.40 -0.85 -2.82
N LEU A 270 -12.51 -1.49 -3.09
CA LEU A 270 -12.84 -2.04 -4.40
C LEU A 270 -14.17 -1.49 -4.88
N ASP A 271 -14.41 -1.54 -6.19
CA ASP A 271 -15.73 -1.21 -6.72
C ASP A 271 -16.77 -2.22 -6.22
N SER A 272 -17.99 -1.74 -6.02
CA SER A 272 -19.12 -2.55 -5.56
C SER A 272 -19.42 -3.76 -6.47
N ILE A 273 -19.08 -3.69 -7.73
CA ILE A 273 -19.22 -4.77 -8.71
C ILE A 273 -18.35 -5.99 -8.32
N GLU A 274 -17.20 -5.75 -7.70
CA GLU A 274 -16.25 -6.79 -7.30
C GLU A 274 -16.63 -7.53 -6.00
N GLN A 275 -17.74 -7.17 -5.36
CA GLN A 275 -18.14 -7.77 -4.08
C GLN A 275 -18.31 -9.29 -4.17
N THR A 276 -18.86 -9.80 -5.26
CA THR A 276 -19.06 -11.24 -5.47
C THR A 276 -17.73 -11.96 -5.63
N ALA A 277 -16.82 -11.42 -6.45
CA ALA A 277 -15.48 -11.96 -6.65
C ALA A 277 -14.68 -11.97 -5.35
N LEU A 278 -14.77 -10.89 -4.56
CA LEU A 278 -14.13 -10.78 -3.26
C LEU A 278 -14.63 -11.87 -2.28
N ILE A 279 -15.94 -12.07 -2.18
CA ILE A 279 -16.53 -13.10 -1.30
C ILE A 279 -16.06 -14.50 -1.72
N ILE A 280 -16.04 -14.79 -3.03
CA ILE A 280 -15.58 -16.10 -3.54
C ILE A 280 -14.12 -16.33 -3.17
N ARG A 281 -13.24 -15.34 -3.33
CA ARG A 281 -11.82 -15.45 -2.96
C ARG A 281 -11.63 -15.64 -1.46
N ILE A 282 -12.39 -14.90 -0.63
CA ILE A 282 -12.36 -15.07 0.83
C ILE A 282 -12.79 -16.49 1.21
N LEU A 283 -13.84 -17.03 0.61
CA LEU A 283 -14.31 -18.40 0.86
C LEU A 283 -13.29 -19.45 0.42
N LEU A 284 -12.58 -19.23 -0.67
CA LEU A 284 -11.48 -20.09 -1.11
C LEU A 284 -10.39 -20.21 -0.04
N TYR A 285 -9.93 -19.08 0.48
CA TYR A 285 -8.92 -19.09 1.54
C TYR A 285 -9.46 -19.64 2.86
N ALA A 286 -10.68 -19.28 3.23
CA ALA A 286 -11.34 -19.82 4.41
C ALA A 286 -11.53 -21.36 4.32
N GLY A 287 -11.81 -21.87 3.13
CA GLY A 287 -11.89 -23.31 2.88
C GLY A 287 -10.56 -24.04 3.07
N ILE A 288 -9.46 -23.43 2.71
CA ILE A 288 -8.11 -23.95 2.97
C ILE A 288 -7.81 -23.96 4.48
N VAL A 289 -8.08 -22.84 5.17
CA VAL A 289 -7.87 -22.70 6.62
C VAL A 289 -8.67 -23.76 7.39
N ILE A 290 -9.92 -23.99 7.01
CA ILE A 290 -10.80 -24.98 7.62
C ILE A 290 -10.48 -26.42 7.13
N LYS A 291 -9.54 -26.56 6.18
CA LYS A 291 -9.15 -27.84 5.56
C LYS A 291 -10.33 -28.56 4.87
N ASP A 292 -11.22 -27.79 4.27
CA ASP A 292 -12.36 -28.35 3.55
C ASP A 292 -12.12 -28.37 2.03
N PRO A 293 -11.86 -29.54 1.45
CA PRO A 293 -11.53 -29.64 0.03
C PRO A 293 -12.71 -29.28 -0.89
N GLN A 294 -13.96 -29.39 -0.44
CA GLN A 294 -15.12 -29.08 -1.29
C GLN A 294 -15.30 -27.58 -1.47
N VAL A 295 -15.14 -26.79 -0.41
CA VAL A 295 -15.20 -25.31 -0.48
C VAL A 295 -14.07 -24.78 -1.39
N VAL A 296 -12.86 -25.32 -1.25
CA VAL A 296 -11.72 -24.97 -2.09
C VAL A 296 -12.00 -25.27 -3.57
N GLN A 297 -12.52 -26.44 -3.90
CA GLN A 297 -12.82 -26.82 -5.29
C GLN A 297 -13.90 -25.94 -5.93
N VAL A 298 -15.00 -25.67 -5.21
CA VAL A 298 -16.09 -24.81 -5.71
C VAL A 298 -15.60 -23.38 -5.93
N ALA A 299 -14.85 -22.81 -4.99
CA ALA A 299 -14.33 -21.47 -5.11
C ALA A 299 -13.28 -21.36 -6.23
N ALA A 300 -12.34 -22.32 -6.32
CA ALA A 300 -11.35 -22.36 -7.40
C ALA A 300 -12.00 -22.52 -8.79
N GLY A 301 -13.02 -23.36 -8.91
CA GLY A 301 -13.76 -23.54 -10.17
C GLY A 301 -14.44 -22.25 -10.63
N LYS A 302 -15.02 -21.47 -9.71
CA LYS A 302 -15.63 -20.17 -10.04
C LYS A 302 -14.60 -19.12 -10.46
N ILE A 303 -13.47 -19.02 -9.78
CA ILE A 303 -12.38 -18.11 -10.16
C ILE A 303 -11.86 -18.44 -11.56
N GLN A 304 -11.67 -19.74 -11.87
CA GLN A 304 -11.26 -20.15 -13.21
C GLN A 304 -12.30 -19.80 -14.28
N GLN A 305 -13.59 -19.95 -13.97
CA GLN A 305 -14.67 -19.59 -14.88
C GLN A 305 -14.74 -18.07 -15.11
N GLU A 306 -14.56 -17.26 -14.08
CA GLU A 306 -14.48 -15.80 -14.21
C GLU A 306 -13.29 -15.38 -15.09
N GLN A 307 -12.10 -15.92 -14.83
CA GLN A 307 -10.91 -15.68 -15.64
C GLN A 307 -11.05 -16.15 -17.10
N ALA A 308 -11.78 -17.22 -17.34
CA ALA A 308 -12.06 -17.68 -18.71
C ALA A 308 -13.05 -16.75 -19.44
N ASN A 309 -14.08 -16.28 -18.75
CA ASN A 309 -15.05 -15.34 -19.29
C ASN A 309 -14.44 -13.95 -19.58
N GLU A 310 -13.50 -13.50 -18.75
CA GLU A 310 -12.76 -12.25 -18.96
C GLU A 310 -11.77 -12.33 -20.15
N LYS A 311 -11.32 -13.54 -20.49
CA LYS A 311 -10.37 -13.79 -21.59
C LYS A 311 -11.04 -14.08 -22.93
N SER A 312 -12.34 -14.34 -22.97
CA SER A 312 -13.09 -14.60 -24.20
C SER A 312 -13.67 -13.34 -24.76
#